data_2e8a215549043679f78894aa520541c5
#
_entry.id   2e8a215549043679f78894aa520541c5
#
_cell.length_a   1.000
_cell.length_b   1.000
_cell.length_c   1.000
_cell.angle_alpha   90.00
_cell.angle_beta   90.00
_cell.angle_gamma   90.00
#
_symmetry.space_group_name_H-M   'P 1'
#
loop_
_entity.id
_entity.type
_entity.pdbx_description
1 polymer ?
#
loop_
_entity_poly.entity_id
_entity_poly.type
_entity_poly.pdbx_seq_one_letter_code
_entity_poly.pdbx_strand_id
1 'polypeptide(L)'
;VLGKTAGISFNGSTALKVVTPKFSNTLYLRGYVAGVYNDNSWTPVDVNGNEDTFSDDFEQGKIWVQDLDYDLIQRKYADLTPAQISVSVLGASKKFVYAPYASLYSSDGNTDDKKMRPTTESYVKLSSTKYSLYYFDPSLIEERLEALPEAIATEEPALSVNKDRGVDAYSEFVHQKYMDVPKSDELDKAYKEILGEYLGVDIYHKGDWTYEEISTAIRNYFSDNFTYTLEPGVTPKGEDFIDYFLGTQKEGYCSYFATAGAELLR
;
A
#
# COMPACT_ATOMS: atom_id res chain seq x y z
N VAL A 1 13.54 -7.88 8.55
CA VAL A 1 14.13 -6.87 9.43
C VAL A 1 14.91 -5.90 8.59
N LEU A 2 14.57 -4.63 8.69
CA LEU A 2 15.17 -3.52 7.95
C LEU A 2 16.62 -3.25 8.46
N GLY A 3 17.43 -2.61 7.63
CA GLY A 3 18.79 -2.18 8.00
C GLY A 3 19.80 -3.29 8.33
N LYS A 4 19.47 -4.56 8.14
CA LYS A 4 20.39 -5.68 8.44
C LYS A 4 21.31 -6.09 7.30
N THR A 5 21.02 -5.65 6.09
CA THR A 5 21.84 -5.94 4.90
C THR A 5 22.54 -4.69 4.44
N ALA A 6 23.86 -4.78 4.21
CA ALA A 6 24.66 -3.65 3.78
C ALA A 6 24.30 -3.14 2.37
N GLY A 7 23.62 -3.95 1.58
CA GLY A 7 23.22 -3.57 0.23
C GLY A 7 22.34 -4.61 -0.45
N ILE A 8 21.86 -4.26 -1.65
CA ILE A 8 21.09 -5.13 -2.53
C ILE A 8 21.97 -5.54 -3.70
N SER A 9 21.99 -6.84 -4.00
CA SER A 9 22.62 -7.37 -5.20
C SER A 9 21.62 -8.03 -6.13
N PHE A 10 21.78 -7.82 -7.42
CA PHE A 10 20.99 -8.46 -8.46
C PHE A 10 21.76 -9.63 -9.07
N ASN A 11 21.21 -10.83 -9.01
CA ASN A 11 21.82 -12.04 -9.59
C ASN A 11 21.34 -12.35 -11.01
N GLY A 12 20.52 -11.48 -11.60
CA GLY A 12 19.94 -11.65 -12.94
C GLY A 12 18.87 -12.75 -13.06
N SER A 13 18.46 -13.39 -11.95
CA SER A 13 17.43 -14.40 -11.99
C SER A 13 16.04 -13.78 -12.17
N THR A 14 15.17 -14.49 -12.89
CA THR A 14 13.78 -14.06 -13.09
C THR A 14 12.98 -14.30 -11.81
N ALA A 15 12.48 -13.25 -11.19
CA ALA A 15 11.67 -13.32 -9.98
C ALA A 15 10.22 -13.75 -10.30
N LEU A 16 9.60 -13.09 -11.27
CA LEU A 16 8.22 -13.33 -11.72
C LEU A 16 8.17 -13.38 -13.24
N LYS A 17 7.30 -14.23 -13.79
CA LYS A 17 6.85 -14.13 -15.18
C LYS A 17 5.41 -13.69 -15.18
N VAL A 18 5.14 -12.55 -15.80
CA VAL A 18 3.83 -11.91 -15.85
C VAL A 18 3.35 -11.85 -17.30
N VAL A 19 2.10 -12.24 -17.52
CA VAL A 19 1.43 -12.13 -18.81
C VAL A 19 0.16 -11.33 -18.59
N THR A 20 0.05 -10.21 -19.30
CA THR A 20 -1.07 -9.28 -19.21
C THR A 20 -1.34 -8.66 -20.58
N PRO A 21 -2.53 -8.14 -20.86
CA PRO A 21 -2.76 -7.33 -22.04
C PRO A 21 -1.79 -6.15 -22.10
N LYS A 22 -1.59 -5.60 -23.28
CA LYS A 22 -0.77 -4.38 -23.43
C LYS A 22 -1.48 -3.23 -22.75
N PHE A 23 -0.77 -2.54 -21.85
CA PHE A 23 -1.21 -1.29 -21.22
C PHE A 23 -0.11 -0.23 -21.37
N SER A 24 -0.49 1.02 -21.18
CA SER A 24 0.39 2.17 -21.48
C SER A 24 1.30 2.58 -20.32
N ASN A 25 0.93 2.27 -19.09
CA ASN A 25 1.58 2.73 -17.87
C ASN A 25 2.37 1.62 -17.15
N THR A 26 3.04 1.98 -16.06
CA THR A 26 3.72 1.03 -15.19
C THR A 26 2.71 0.26 -14.36
N LEU A 27 2.82 -1.07 -14.33
CA LEU A 27 1.99 -1.93 -13.49
C LEU A 27 2.76 -2.30 -12.22
N TYR A 28 2.25 -1.89 -11.09
CA TYR A 28 2.78 -2.25 -9.77
C TYR A 28 2.08 -3.52 -9.26
N LEU A 29 2.88 -4.49 -8.82
CA LEU A 29 2.38 -5.71 -8.20
C LEU A 29 2.65 -5.68 -6.70
N ARG A 30 1.59 -5.67 -5.91
CA ARG A 30 1.65 -5.77 -4.46
C ARG A 30 1.84 -7.22 -4.05
N GLY A 31 2.79 -7.51 -3.18
CA GLY A 31 3.03 -8.85 -2.66
C GLY A 31 2.81 -8.92 -1.16
N TYR A 32 3.78 -8.48 -0.36
CA TYR A 32 3.67 -8.41 1.09
C TYR A 32 3.10 -7.07 1.54
N VAL A 33 2.15 -7.13 2.46
CA VAL A 33 1.58 -5.95 3.13
C VAL A 33 1.66 -6.17 4.63
N ALA A 34 2.01 -5.14 5.37
CA ALA A 34 2.04 -5.12 6.83
C ALA A 34 1.78 -3.71 7.34
N GLY A 35 1.10 -3.58 8.45
CA GLY A 35 0.58 -2.31 8.95
C GLY A 35 1.29 -1.75 10.17
N VAL A 36 2.05 -2.56 10.91
CA VAL A 36 2.72 -2.13 12.14
C VAL A 36 4.22 -2.16 11.98
N TYR A 37 4.87 -1.00 12.17
CA TYR A 37 6.32 -0.91 12.28
C TYR A 37 6.73 -1.08 13.74
N ASN A 38 7.60 -2.04 14.01
CA ASN A 38 8.21 -2.27 15.32
C ASN A 38 9.51 -3.04 15.18
N ASP A 39 10.49 -2.77 16.05
CA ASP A 39 11.78 -3.46 16.10
C ASP A 39 12.45 -3.62 14.71
N ASN A 40 12.50 -2.55 13.95
CA ASN A 40 13.07 -2.51 12.59
C ASN A 40 12.38 -3.49 11.62
N SER A 41 11.11 -3.75 11.82
CA SER A 41 10.33 -4.68 11.01
C SER A 41 8.91 -4.21 10.81
N TRP A 42 8.36 -4.48 9.65
CA TRP A 42 6.94 -4.39 9.40
C TRP A 42 6.27 -5.73 9.72
N THR A 43 5.24 -5.70 10.55
CA THR A 43 4.45 -6.87 10.93
C THR A 43 2.97 -6.65 10.60
N PRO A 44 2.22 -7.74 10.39
CA PRO A 44 0.78 -7.67 10.25
C PRO A 44 0.12 -7.02 11.46
N VAL A 45 -0.98 -6.31 11.21
CA VAL A 45 -1.86 -5.81 12.27
C VAL A 45 -2.49 -6.99 13.00
N ASP A 46 -2.47 -6.94 14.33
CA ASP A 46 -3.22 -7.91 15.13
C ASP A 46 -4.70 -7.55 15.14
N VAL A 47 -5.49 -8.43 14.58
CA VAL A 47 -6.96 -8.31 14.50
C VAL A 47 -7.69 -9.03 15.61
N ASN A 48 -6.98 -9.76 16.47
CA ASN A 48 -7.59 -10.46 17.60
C ASN A 48 -8.25 -9.45 18.55
N GLY A 49 -9.53 -9.62 18.79
CA GLY A 49 -10.34 -8.74 19.63
C GLY A 49 -11.14 -7.67 18.88
N ASN A 50 -11.01 -7.55 17.56
CA ASN A 50 -11.87 -6.70 16.72
C ASN A 50 -12.73 -7.52 15.74
N GLU A 51 -12.85 -8.81 15.97
CA GLU A 51 -13.66 -9.73 15.16
C GLU A 51 -15.14 -9.27 15.08
N ASP A 52 -15.64 -8.63 16.13
CA ASP A 52 -17.02 -8.15 16.18
C ASP A 52 -17.29 -6.92 15.28
N THR A 53 -16.25 -6.19 14.85
CA THR A 53 -16.41 -4.96 14.08
C THR A 53 -16.39 -5.19 12.57
N PHE A 54 -15.75 -6.28 12.12
CA PHE A 54 -15.68 -6.66 10.72
C PHE A 54 -16.62 -7.80 10.35
N SER A 55 -17.10 -8.53 11.37
CA SER A 55 -17.32 -9.96 11.25
C SER A 55 -18.45 -10.32 10.32
N ASP A 56 -19.58 -9.64 10.38
CA ASP A 56 -20.75 -10.25 9.76
C ASP A 56 -20.74 -10.22 8.22
N ASP A 57 -20.22 -9.17 7.59
CA ASP A 57 -20.23 -9.07 6.14
C ASP A 57 -18.94 -9.60 5.48
N PHE A 58 -17.79 -9.44 6.15
CA PHE A 58 -16.51 -9.97 5.66
C PHE A 58 -16.32 -11.46 5.98
N GLU A 59 -16.70 -11.93 7.18
CA GLU A 59 -16.60 -13.33 7.55
C GLU A 59 -17.62 -14.24 6.85
N GLN A 60 -18.77 -13.72 6.46
CA GLN A 60 -19.75 -14.48 5.69
C GLN A 60 -19.33 -14.73 4.24
N GLY A 61 -18.08 -14.37 3.87
CA GLY A 61 -17.49 -14.70 2.58
C GLY A 61 -18.07 -13.95 1.40
N LYS A 62 -18.74 -12.84 1.65
CA LYS A 62 -19.38 -12.07 0.58
C LYS A 62 -18.42 -11.08 -0.09
N ILE A 63 -17.49 -10.48 0.67
CA ILE A 63 -16.44 -9.59 0.14
C ILE A 63 -15.19 -9.76 0.99
N TRP A 64 -14.06 -9.90 0.32
CA TRP A 64 -12.75 -9.84 0.94
C TRP A 64 -12.21 -8.41 0.89
N VAL A 65 -11.52 -7.97 1.94
CA VAL A 65 -10.86 -6.65 1.93
C VAL A 65 -10.00 -6.44 0.68
N GLN A 66 -9.38 -7.52 0.21
CA GLN A 66 -8.55 -7.53 -1.00
C GLN A 66 -9.32 -7.23 -2.27
N ASP A 67 -10.61 -7.57 -2.30
CA ASP A 67 -11.48 -7.39 -3.47
C ASP A 67 -12.27 -6.08 -3.40
N LEU A 68 -12.16 -5.33 -2.29
CA LEU A 68 -12.95 -4.13 -2.05
C LEU A 68 -12.75 -3.08 -3.14
N ASP A 69 -11.51 -2.77 -3.48
CA ASP A 69 -11.20 -1.79 -4.53
C ASP A 69 -11.77 -2.22 -5.89
N TYR A 70 -11.68 -3.51 -6.21
CA TYR A 70 -12.23 -4.07 -7.43
C TYR A 70 -13.76 -3.91 -7.47
N ASP A 71 -14.45 -4.28 -6.40
CA ASP A 71 -15.91 -4.20 -6.30
C ASP A 71 -16.41 -2.75 -6.37
N LEU A 72 -15.73 -1.81 -5.71
CA LEU A 72 -16.05 -0.39 -5.76
C LEU A 72 -15.88 0.18 -7.17
N ILE A 73 -14.80 -0.13 -7.87
CA ILE A 73 -14.54 0.31 -9.23
C ILE A 73 -15.57 -0.29 -10.18
N GLN A 74 -15.85 -1.58 -10.07
CA GLN A 74 -16.84 -2.26 -10.91
C GLN A 74 -18.24 -1.65 -10.79
N ARG A 75 -18.61 -1.20 -9.59
CA ARG A 75 -19.92 -0.53 -9.37
C ARG A 75 -19.95 0.88 -9.89
N LYS A 76 -18.89 1.64 -9.64
CA LYS A 76 -18.79 3.03 -10.07
C LYS A 76 -18.69 3.15 -11.59
N TYR A 77 -17.99 2.22 -12.22
CA TYR A 77 -17.67 2.22 -13.66
C TYR A 77 -18.09 0.90 -14.30
N ALA A 78 -19.40 0.63 -14.34
CA ALA A 78 -19.98 -0.63 -14.82
C ALA A 78 -19.64 -0.95 -16.32
N ASP A 79 -19.20 0.04 -17.08
CA ASP A 79 -18.76 -0.09 -18.48
C ASP A 79 -17.27 -0.48 -18.61
N LEU A 80 -16.47 -0.40 -17.55
CA LEU A 80 -15.10 -0.87 -17.59
C LEU A 80 -15.04 -2.39 -17.59
N THR A 81 -14.25 -2.93 -18.50
CA THR A 81 -14.00 -4.37 -18.57
C THR A 81 -12.67 -4.69 -17.87
N PRO A 82 -12.67 -5.57 -16.88
CA PRO A 82 -11.44 -5.98 -16.23
C PRO A 82 -10.52 -6.75 -17.17
N ALA A 83 -9.22 -6.54 -17.03
CA ALA A 83 -8.20 -7.30 -17.71
C ALA A 83 -7.79 -8.53 -16.91
N GLN A 84 -7.31 -9.57 -17.58
CA GLN A 84 -6.76 -10.75 -16.92
C GLN A 84 -5.23 -10.68 -16.89
N ILE A 85 -4.64 -10.93 -15.74
CA ILE A 85 -3.21 -11.11 -15.55
C ILE A 85 -2.91 -12.54 -15.13
N SER A 86 -1.88 -13.13 -15.72
CA SER A 86 -1.35 -14.43 -15.29
C SER A 86 0.06 -14.27 -14.73
N VAL A 87 0.28 -14.80 -13.54
CA VAL A 87 1.54 -14.68 -12.82
C VAL A 87 2.14 -16.06 -12.58
N SER A 88 3.44 -16.20 -12.84
CA SER A 88 4.24 -17.36 -12.43
C SER A 88 5.36 -16.90 -11.52
N VAL A 89 5.35 -17.38 -10.27
CA VAL A 89 6.38 -17.09 -9.27
C VAL A 89 7.56 -18.04 -9.48
N LEU A 90 8.70 -17.50 -9.89
CA LEU A 90 9.91 -18.27 -10.24
C LEU A 90 10.97 -18.16 -9.14
N GLY A 91 11.53 -16.97 -8.94
CA GLY A 91 12.56 -16.67 -7.95
C GLY A 91 12.10 -15.83 -6.77
N ALA A 92 10.91 -15.22 -6.86
CA ALA A 92 10.34 -14.44 -5.76
C ALA A 92 9.80 -15.34 -4.64
N SER A 93 9.43 -14.75 -3.51
CA SER A 93 8.85 -15.48 -2.39
C SER A 93 7.53 -16.16 -2.78
N LYS A 94 7.45 -17.46 -2.57
CA LYS A 94 6.25 -18.27 -2.84
C LYS A 94 5.20 -18.15 -1.73
N LYS A 95 5.43 -17.31 -0.73
CA LYS A 95 4.49 -17.09 0.38
C LYS A 95 3.42 -16.07 0.06
N PHE A 96 3.61 -15.30 -1.02
CA PHE A 96 2.75 -14.16 -1.36
C PHE A 96 2.13 -14.33 -2.74
N VAL A 97 0.97 -13.71 -2.92
CA VAL A 97 0.36 -13.45 -4.22
C VAL A 97 0.84 -12.08 -4.68
N TYR A 98 1.37 -11.99 -5.88
CA TYR A 98 1.77 -10.75 -6.51
C TYR A 98 0.65 -10.31 -7.45
N ALA A 99 -0.05 -9.23 -7.08
CA ALA A 99 -1.26 -8.79 -7.78
C ALA A 99 -1.29 -7.27 -7.95
N PRO A 100 -1.85 -6.77 -9.04
CA PRO A 100 -2.17 -5.34 -9.15
C PRO A 100 -3.10 -4.88 -8.04
N TYR A 101 -3.15 -3.58 -7.79
CA TYR A 101 -4.24 -2.98 -7.03
C TYR A 101 -5.55 -3.18 -7.80
N ALA A 102 -6.68 -3.11 -7.10
CA ALA A 102 -8.00 -3.34 -7.67
C ALA A 102 -8.12 -4.69 -8.41
N SER A 103 -7.63 -5.75 -7.78
CA SER A 103 -7.69 -7.13 -8.29
C SER A 103 -8.78 -7.93 -7.61
N LEU A 104 -9.39 -8.83 -8.37
CA LEU A 104 -10.31 -9.84 -7.85
C LEU A 104 -9.56 -11.15 -7.63
N TYR A 105 -9.54 -11.60 -6.39
CA TYR A 105 -8.87 -12.83 -5.96
C TYR A 105 -9.80 -14.03 -5.95
N SER A 106 -11.07 -13.83 -5.65
CA SER A 106 -12.08 -14.86 -5.80
C SER A 106 -12.66 -14.72 -7.20
N SER A 107 -12.48 -15.68 -8.04
CA SER A 107 -13.13 -15.73 -9.32
C SER A 107 -14.36 -16.64 -9.25
N ASP A 108 -15.26 -16.44 -10.14
CA ASP A 108 -16.38 -17.21 -10.66
C ASP A 108 -16.32 -18.77 -10.61
N GLY A 109 -15.70 -19.33 -9.58
CA GLY A 109 -15.63 -20.78 -9.35
C GLY A 109 -14.53 -21.54 -10.10
N ASN A 110 -13.64 -20.84 -10.80
CA ASN A 110 -12.58 -21.47 -11.59
C ASN A 110 -11.17 -21.28 -11.01
N THR A 111 -10.99 -20.49 -9.97
CA THR A 111 -9.79 -20.53 -9.14
C THR A 111 -10.03 -21.58 -8.05
N ASP A 112 -9.05 -22.42 -7.86
CA ASP A 112 -8.98 -23.40 -6.77
C ASP A 112 -8.95 -22.62 -5.43
N ASP A 113 -10.11 -22.10 -4.97
CA ASP A 113 -10.29 -21.27 -3.76
C ASP A 113 -9.62 -21.85 -2.52
N LYS A 114 -9.37 -23.14 -2.55
CA LYS A 114 -8.65 -23.86 -1.48
C LYS A 114 -7.15 -23.51 -1.40
N LYS A 115 -6.60 -22.84 -2.41
CA LYS A 115 -5.17 -22.52 -2.51
C LYS A 115 -4.83 -21.10 -2.13
N MET A 116 -5.81 -20.19 -2.13
CA MET A 116 -5.65 -18.82 -1.69
C MET A 116 -6.36 -18.60 -0.37
N ARG A 117 -5.71 -17.90 0.55
CA ARG A 117 -6.30 -17.51 1.82
C ARG A 117 -6.09 -16.02 2.02
N PRO A 118 -7.15 -15.26 2.08
CA PRO A 118 -7.06 -13.84 2.40
C PRO A 118 -6.54 -13.63 3.81
N THR A 119 -5.95 -12.48 4.02
CA THR A 119 -5.56 -11.97 5.31
C THR A 119 -6.12 -10.55 5.46
N THR A 120 -6.14 -10.06 6.68
CA THR A 120 -6.61 -8.70 6.97
C THR A 120 -5.79 -7.61 6.31
N GLU A 121 -4.56 -7.89 5.90
CA GLU A 121 -3.65 -6.92 5.31
C GLU A 121 -3.65 -6.91 3.78
N SER A 122 -4.77 -7.30 3.18
CA SER A 122 -4.93 -7.26 1.72
C SER A 122 -3.87 -8.04 0.95
N TYR A 123 -3.34 -9.11 1.53
CA TYR A 123 -2.54 -10.08 0.81
C TYR A 123 -3.05 -11.50 1.03
N VAL A 124 -2.73 -12.39 0.12
CA VAL A 124 -3.22 -13.77 0.11
C VAL A 124 -2.04 -14.74 0.14
N LYS A 125 -2.11 -15.75 0.99
CA LYS A 125 -1.18 -16.86 0.94
C LYS A 125 -1.58 -17.80 -0.20
N LEU A 126 -0.61 -18.21 -1.00
CA LEU A 126 -0.81 -19.04 -2.16
C LEU A 126 -0.17 -20.42 -1.97
N SER A 127 -0.87 -21.47 -2.31
CA SER A 127 -0.32 -22.83 -2.41
C SER A 127 0.19 -23.18 -3.81
N SER A 128 -0.14 -22.38 -4.84
CA SER A 128 0.30 -22.52 -6.22
C SER A 128 1.27 -21.42 -6.61
N THR A 129 2.27 -21.75 -7.45
CA THR A 129 3.21 -20.78 -8.02
C THR A 129 2.75 -20.21 -9.36
N LYS A 130 1.58 -20.62 -9.84
CA LYS A 130 0.97 -20.12 -11.09
C LYS A 130 -0.50 -19.87 -10.84
N TYR A 131 -0.97 -18.67 -11.19
CA TYR A 131 -2.35 -18.24 -11.01
C TYR A 131 -2.70 -17.13 -12.00
N SER A 132 -3.99 -16.86 -12.13
CA SER A 132 -4.52 -15.74 -12.89
C SER A 132 -5.51 -14.96 -12.04
N LEU A 133 -5.56 -13.65 -12.25
CA LEU A 133 -6.43 -12.71 -11.54
C LEU A 133 -7.09 -11.79 -12.56
N TYR A 134 -8.23 -11.21 -12.19
CA TYR A 134 -8.81 -10.08 -12.88
C TYR A 134 -8.45 -8.79 -12.17
N TYR A 135 -8.22 -7.70 -12.90
CA TYR A 135 -7.91 -6.39 -12.35
C TYR A 135 -8.41 -5.29 -13.27
N PHE A 136 -8.63 -4.10 -12.71
CA PHE A 136 -8.86 -2.92 -13.52
C PHE A 136 -7.53 -2.21 -13.80
N ASP A 137 -7.31 -1.85 -15.07
CA ASP A 137 -6.10 -1.10 -15.46
C ASP A 137 -6.16 0.31 -14.85
N PRO A 138 -5.17 0.71 -14.04
CA PRO A 138 -5.15 2.03 -13.41
C PRO A 138 -5.27 3.18 -14.40
N SER A 139 -4.69 3.07 -15.59
CA SER A 139 -4.77 4.12 -16.61
C SER A 139 -6.19 4.38 -17.10
N LEU A 140 -7.02 3.34 -17.18
CA LEU A 140 -8.43 3.49 -17.56
C LEU A 140 -9.24 4.18 -16.45
N ILE A 141 -8.85 3.98 -15.19
CA ILE A 141 -9.48 4.63 -14.04
C ILE A 141 -9.10 6.11 -14.01
N GLU A 142 -7.82 6.44 -14.20
CA GLU A 142 -7.31 7.79 -14.29
C GLU A 142 -8.00 8.58 -15.43
N GLU A 143 -8.05 8.01 -16.63
CA GLU A 143 -8.75 8.59 -17.78
C GLU A 143 -10.22 8.90 -17.49
N ARG A 144 -10.88 8.02 -16.73
CA ARG A 144 -12.29 8.24 -16.31
C ARG A 144 -12.44 9.32 -15.26
N LEU A 145 -11.51 9.41 -14.33
CA LEU A 145 -11.50 10.46 -13.30
C LEU A 145 -11.27 11.84 -13.92
N GLU A 146 -10.33 11.94 -14.86
CA GLU A 146 -10.05 13.18 -15.59
C GLU A 146 -11.22 13.63 -16.49
N ALA A 147 -11.98 12.68 -17.02
CA ALA A 147 -13.14 12.97 -17.88
C ALA A 147 -14.38 13.40 -17.09
N LEU A 148 -14.39 13.31 -15.77
CA LEU A 148 -15.51 13.76 -14.96
C LEU A 148 -15.54 15.29 -14.90
N PRO A 149 -16.73 15.93 -15.08
CA PRO A 149 -16.88 17.35 -14.81
C PRO A 149 -16.50 17.67 -13.37
N GLU A 150 -15.82 18.81 -13.16
CA GLU A 150 -15.32 19.25 -11.86
C GLU A 150 -16.41 19.27 -10.76
N ALA A 151 -17.65 19.53 -11.14
CA ALA A 151 -18.83 19.48 -10.27
C ALA A 151 -19.18 18.07 -9.75
N ILE A 152 -18.76 17.01 -10.44
CA ILE A 152 -18.99 15.62 -10.03
C ILE A 152 -17.79 15.08 -9.25
N ALA A 153 -16.60 15.61 -9.50
CA ALA A 153 -15.39 15.25 -8.77
C ALA A 153 -15.43 15.69 -7.29
N THR A 154 -16.26 16.68 -6.97
CA THR A 154 -16.46 17.18 -5.59
C THR A 154 -17.62 16.49 -4.84
N GLU A 155 -18.46 15.73 -5.51
CA GLU A 155 -19.37 14.83 -4.81
C GLU A 155 -18.50 13.70 -4.25
N GLU A 156 -18.36 13.67 -2.94
CA GLU A 156 -17.84 12.50 -2.24
C GLU A 156 -18.43 11.25 -2.87
N PRO A 157 -17.63 10.29 -3.34
CA PRO A 157 -18.18 9.06 -3.89
C PRO A 157 -19.13 8.54 -2.84
N ALA A 158 -20.40 8.37 -3.21
CA ALA A 158 -21.49 8.16 -2.28
C ALA A 158 -21.16 7.03 -1.30
N LEU A 159 -20.50 7.38 -0.20
CA LEU A 159 -20.28 6.53 0.98
C LEU A 159 -21.58 5.87 1.45
N SER A 160 -22.72 6.46 1.07
CA SER A 160 -24.04 5.88 1.33
C SER A 160 -24.24 4.47 0.75
N VAL A 161 -23.60 4.12 -0.35
CA VAL A 161 -23.63 2.76 -0.93
C VAL A 161 -22.80 1.79 -0.09
N ASN A 162 -21.90 2.31 0.73
CA ASN A 162 -20.92 1.55 1.49
C ASN A 162 -21.41 1.18 2.89
N LYS A 163 -22.41 1.89 3.42
CA LYS A 163 -23.01 1.58 4.73
C LYS A 163 -23.49 0.14 4.84
N ASP A 164 -24.02 -0.39 3.76
CA ASP A 164 -24.54 -1.76 3.74
C ASP A 164 -23.45 -2.85 3.64
N ARG A 165 -22.15 -2.47 3.61
CA ARG A 165 -21.04 -3.40 3.34
C ARG A 165 -19.85 -3.30 4.28
N GLY A 166 -19.99 -2.70 5.43
CA GLY A 166 -18.90 -2.63 6.42
C GLY A 166 -17.72 -1.73 6.03
N VAL A 167 -17.84 -0.89 4.97
CA VAL A 167 -16.75 0.03 4.56
C VAL A 167 -16.48 1.07 5.63
N ASP A 168 -17.52 1.56 6.31
CA ASP A 168 -17.37 2.50 7.42
C ASP A 168 -16.62 1.85 8.58
N ALA A 169 -16.98 0.60 8.92
CA ALA A 169 -16.28 -0.18 9.96
C ALA A 169 -14.82 -0.46 9.57
N TYR A 170 -14.57 -0.75 8.29
CA TYR A 170 -13.20 -0.92 7.79
C TYR A 170 -12.41 0.39 7.84
N SER A 171 -13.00 1.50 7.44
CA SER A 171 -12.36 2.81 7.52
C SER A 171 -12.00 3.18 8.97
N GLU A 172 -12.92 2.95 9.91
CA GLU A 172 -12.67 3.15 11.34
C GLU A 172 -11.54 2.27 11.86
N PHE A 173 -11.54 0.99 11.50
CA PHE A 173 -10.45 0.08 11.83
C PHE A 173 -9.10 0.55 11.27
N VAL A 174 -9.05 0.97 10.00
CA VAL A 174 -7.84 1.51 9.39
C VAL A 174 -7.31 2.70 10.19
N HIS A 175 -8.17 3.65 10.52
CA HIS A 175 -7.78 4.80 11.35
C HIS A 175 -7.27 4.41 12.73
N GLN A 176 -7.88 3.42 13.35
CA GLN A 176 -7.46 2.96 14.68
C GLN A 176 -6.15 2.16 14.68
N LYS A 177 -5.87 1.41 13.61
CA LYS A 177 -4.80 0.41 13.60
C LYS A 177 -3.59 0.80 12.75
N TYR A 178 -3.78 1.64 11.75
CA TYR A 178 -2.72 2.01 10.82
C TYR A 178 -2.19 3.44 11.01
N MET A 179 -2.76 4.19 11.95
CA MET A 179 -2.32 5.55 12.27
C MET A 179 -1.36 5.62 13.47
N ASP A 180 -0.93 4.45 13.98
CA ASP A 180 0.05 4.39 15.05
C ASP A 180 1.44 4.69 14.50
N VAL A 181 2.10 5.71 15.05
CA VAL A 181 3.44 6.16 14.66
C VAL A 181 4.41 5.88 15.82
N PRO A 182 5.60 5.31 15.56
CA PRO A 182 6.57 5.09 16.61
C PRO A 182 7.03 6.43 17.20
N LYS A 183 7.33 6.44 18.50
CA LYS A 183 7.93 7.61 19.13
C LYS A 183 9.37 7.75 18.68
N SER A 184 9.66 8.81 17.95
CA SER A 184 10.95 9.08 17.35
C SER A 184 11.19 10.58 17.28
N ASP A 185 12.28 11.05 17.88
CA ASP A 185 12.66 12.47 17.83
C ASP A 185 13.07 12.88 16.40
N GLU A 186 13.67 11.98 15.64
CA GLU A 186 14.07 12.26 14.26
C GLU A 186 12.86 12.28 13.30
N LEU A 187 11.85 11.46 13.55
CA LEU A 187 10.60 11.49 12.81
C LEU A 187 9.84 12.81 13.08
N ASP A 188 9.75 13.21 14.36
CA ASP A 188 9.15 14.49 14.76
C ASP A 188 9.87 15.70 14.15
N LYS A 189 11.19 15.65 14.07
CA LYS A 189 12.00 16.69 13.45
C LYS A 189 11.76 16.77 11.94
N ALA A 190 11.78 15.62 11.25
CA ALA A 190 11.48 15.56 9.82
C ALA A 190 10.07 16.07 9.51
N TYR A 191 9.09 15.69 10.31
CA TYR A 191 7.72 16.17 10.18
C TYR A 191 7.61 17.70 10.31
N LYS A 192 8.25 18.30 11.31
CA LYS A 192 8.27 19.77 11.49
C LYS A 192 8.95 20.49 10.34
N GLU A 193 10.05 19.93 9.83
CA GLU A 193 10.76 20.48 8.66
C GLU A 193 9.87 20.42 7.42
N ILE A 194 9.18 19.29 7.18
CA ILE A 194 8.25 19.16 6.05
C ILE A 194 7.11 20.17 6.15
N LEU A 195 6.49 20.30 7.32
CA LEU A 195 5.44 21.29 7.54
C LEU A 195 5.91 22.72 7.30
N GLY A 196 7.06 23.10 7.83
CA GLY A 196 7.57 24.46 7.77
C GLY A 196 8.13 24.85 6.39
N GLU A 197 8.98 23.99 5.82
CA GLU A 197 9.76 24.34 4.63
C GLU A 197 9.09 23.93 3.32
N TYR A 198 8.34 22.81 3.33
CA TYR A 198 7.76 22.25 2.10
C TYR A 198 6.26 22.51 1.95
N LEU A 199 5.53 22.66 3.05
CA LEU A 199 4.10 22.97 3.04
C LEU A 199 3.80 24.41 3.46
N GLY A 200 4.80 25.14 3.97
CA GLY A 200 4.66 26.57 4.30
C GLY A 200 3.72 26.85 5.47
N VAL A 201 3.66 25.93 6.44
CA VAL A 201 2.83 26.11 7.63
C VAL A 201 3.41 27.20 8.50
N ASP A 202 2.67 28.28 8.65
CA ASP A 202 2.87 29.14 9.80
C ASP A 202 1.93 28.73 10.93
N ILE A 203 2.17 29.25 12.14
CA ILE A 203 1.38 28.96 13.34
C ILE A 203 -0.12 29.32 13.22
N TYR A 204 -0.54 29.96 12.12
CA TYR A 204 -1.89 30.44 11.84
C TYR A 204 -2.62 29.62 10.77
N HIS A 205 -1.88 28.85 9.96
CA HIS A 205 -2.45 28.02 8.93
C HIS A 205 -2.49 26.56 9.37
N LYS A 206 -3.62 26.11 9.90
CA LYS A 206 -4.01 24.70 9.86
C LYS A 206 -4.44 24.45 8.41
N GLY A 207 -3.49 24.03 7.58
CA GLY A 207 -3.75 23.81 6.16
C GLY A 207 -4.61 22.58 5.95
N ASP A 208 -5.67 22.73 5.18
CA ASP A 208 -6.37 21.61 4.57
C ASP A 208 -5.57 21.17 3.34
N TRP A 209 -4.45 20.44 3.56
CA TRP A 209 -3.68 19.89 2.44
C TRP A 209 -4.32 18.64 1.91
N THR A 210 -4.26 18.53 0.60
CA THR A 210 -4.60 17.29 -0.08
C THR A 210 -3.51 16.24 0.18
N TYR A 211 -3.89 14.98 0.06
CA TYR A 211 -2.94 13.87 0.15
C TYR A 211 -1.79 14.00 -0.87
N GLU A 212 -2.05 14.55 -2.05
CA GLU A 212 -1.06 14.80 -3.09
C GLU A 212 -0.04 15.86 -2.66
N GLU A 213 -0.48 16.95 -2.04
CA GLU A 213 0.42 17.99 -1.54
C GLU A 213 1.34 17.45 -0.45
N ILE A 214 0.79 16.71 0.50
CA ILE A 214 1.58 16.09 1.58
C ILE A 214 2.59 15.08 1.00
N SER A 215 2.16 14.19 0.12
CA SER A 215 3.05 13.19 -0.48
C SER A 215 4.13 13.82 -1.35
N THR A 216 3.82 14.95 -2.00
CA THR A 216 4.80 15.73 -2.78
C THR A 216 5.81 16.42 -1.88
N ALA A 217 5.38 17.01 -0.77
CA ALA A 217 6.27 17.63 0.22
C ALA A 217 7.25 16.59 0.80
N ILE A 218 6.77 15.40 1.18
CA ILE A 218 7.62 14.31 1.67
C ILE A 218 8.63 13.86 0.60
N ARG A 219 8.22 13.74 -0.67
CA ARG A 219 9.14 13.39 -1.76
C ARG A 219 10.22 14.45 -1.97
N ASN A 220 9.85 15.73 -1.91
CA ASN A 220 10.81 16.84 -2.05
C ASN A 220 11.78 16.85 -0.87
N TYR A 221 11.30 16.68 0.36
CA TYR A 221 12.14 16.56 1.53
C TYR A 221 13.19 15.44 1.39
N PHE A 222 12.78 14.26 0.93
CA PHE A 222 13.74 13.18 0.67
C PHE A 222 14.69 13.48 -0.47
N SER A 223 14.22 14.10 -1.55
CA SER A 223 15.05 14.46 -2.68
C SER A 223 16.16 15.44 -2.32
N ASP A 224 15.86 16.39 -1.43
CA ASP A 224 16.78 17.46 -1.05
C ASP A 224 17.78 17.01 0.04
N ASN A 225 17.38 16.10 0.91
CA ASN A 225 18.13 15.77 2.11
C ASN A 225 18.77 14.37 2.11
N PHE A 226 18.41 13.49 1.16
CA PHE A 226 18.83 12.08 1.17
C PHE A 226 19.41 11.62 -0.18
N THR A 227 20.24 10.61 -0.12
CA THR A 227 20.85 10.00 -1.32
C THR A 227 20.30 8.60 -1.56
N TYR A 228 19.87 8.32 -2.80
CA TYR A 228 19.50 6.97 -3.18
C TYR A 228 20.75 6.14 -3.51
N THR A 229 20.96 5.04 -2.78
CA THR A 229 22.05 4.10 -3.01
C THR A 229 21.58 2.66 -2.77
N LEU A 230 22.18 1.72 -3.48
CA LEU A 230 21.93 0.29 -3.26
C LEU A 230 22.85 -0.32 -2.18
N GLU A 231 23.81 0.45 -1.68
CA GLU A 231 24.81 0.03 -0.68
C GLU A 231 24.87 0.99 0.52
N PRO A 232 23.75 1.18 1.26
CA PRO A 232 23.70 2.16 2.34
C PRO A 232 24.43 1.73 3.62
N GLY A 233 24.94 0.51 3.67
CA GLY A 233 25.46 -0.04 4.92
C GLY A 233 24.38 -0.68 5.79
N VAL A 234 24.65 -0.84 7.06
CA VAL A 234 23.75 -1.47 8.04
C VAL A 234 23.43 -0.52 9.17
N THR A 235 22.21 -0.60 9.69
CA THR A 235 21.83 0.07 10.92
C THR A 235 22.62 -0.51 12.10
N PRO A 236 23.27 0.32 12.94
CA PRO A 236 24.01 -0.16 14.10
C PRO A 236 23.11 -0.97 15.04
N LYS A 237 23.75 -1.90 15.78
CA LYS A 237 23.03 -2.74 16.71
C LYS A 237 22.46 -1.89 17.86
N GLY A 238 21.15 -1.98 18.08
CA GLY A 238 20.44 -1.27 19.15
C GLY A 238 19.89 0.08 18.72
N GLU A 239 20.15 0.50 17.49
CA GLU A 239 19.54 1.69 16.88
C GLU A 239 18.21 1.32 16.21
N ASP A 240 17.24 2.24 16.27
CA ASP A 240 16.05 2.13 15.43
C ASP A 240 16.40 2.50 13.99
N PHE A 241 15.81 1.77 13.04
CA PHE A 241 16.09 1.93 11.62
C PHE A 241 15.66 3.29 11.08
N ILE A 242 14.47 3.78 11.50
CA ILE A 242 13.94 5.07 11.03
C ILE A 242 14.77 6.21 11.64
N ASP A 243 15.05 6.15 12.93
CA ASP A 243 15.89 7.16 13.61
C ASP A 243 17.28 7.25 12.99
N TYR A 244 17.91 6.11 12.75
CA TYR A 244 19.22 6.07 12.14
C TYR A 244 19.21 6.57 10.69
N PHE A 245 18.20 6.18 9.91
CA PHE A 245 18.04 6.63 8.52
C PHE A 245 17.80 8.13 8.44
N LEU A 246 16.83 8.67 9.21
CA LEU A 246 16.46 10.09 9.17
C LEU A 246 17.52 11.00 9.79
N GLY A 247 18.15 10.58 10.90
CA GLY A 247 19.06 11.42 11.67
C GLY A 247 20.51 11.37 11.19
N THR A 248 21.00 10.19 10.83
CA THR A 248 22.44 9.94 10.66
C THR A 248 22.80 9.48 9.26
N GLN A 249 22.18 8.41 8.77
CA GLN A 249 22.60 7.72 7.55
C GLN A 249 22.29 8.52 6.29
N LYS A 250 21.06 9.02 6.18
CA LYS A 250 20.56 9.85 5.07
C LYS A 250 20.79 9.27 3.66
N GLU A 251 20.97 7.97 3.58
CA GLU A 251 21.12 7.25 2.32
C GLU A 251 20.47 5.88 2.40
N GLY A 252 19.91 5.42 1.27
CA GLY A 252 19.22 4.14 1.25
C GLY A 252 18.61 3.82 -0.11
N TYR A 253 17.90 2.70 -0.16
CA TYR A 253 17.12 2.26 -1.31
C TYR A 253 15.62 2.25 -0.99
N CYS A 254 14.80 1.81 -1.93
CA CYS A 254 13.33 1.93 -1.90
C CYS A 254 12.68 1.60 -0.54
N SER A 255 13.11 0.57 0.18
CA SER A 255 12.50 0.21 1.47
C SER A 255 12.81 1.21 2.59
N TYR A 256 13.93 1.95 2.52
CA TYR A 256 14.26 3.01 3.47
C TYR A 256 13.28 4.17 3.32
N PHE A 257 13.18 4.70 2.11
CA PHE A 257 12.26 5.80 1.79
C PHE A 257 10.80 5.43 1.98
N ALA A 258 10.42 4.21 1.58
CA ALA A 258 9.04 3.74 1.73
C ALA A 258 8.66 3.59 3.21
N THR A 259 9.56 3.10 4.06
CA THR A 259 9.31 2.95 5.50
C THR A 259 9.17 4.31 6.17
N ALA A 260 10.15 5.20 6.02
CA ALA A 260 10.08 6.54 6.63
C ALA A 260 8.93 7.37 6.04
N GLY A 261 8.68 7.28 4.74
CA GLY A 261 7.57 7.96 4.09
C GLY A 261 6.20 7.48 4.57
N ALA A 262 6.04 6.19 4.81
CA ALA A 262 4.80 5.65 5.37
C ALA A 262 4.52 6.19 6.78
N GLU A 263 5.54 6.26 7.65
CA GLU A 263 5.38 6.80 8.99
C GLU A 263 5.17 8.32 9.00
N LEU A 264 5.74 9.05 8.05
CA LEU A 264 5.51 10.50 7.89
C LEU A 264 4.11 10.82 7.34
N LEU A 265 3.48 9.88 6.62
CA LEU A 265 2.12 10.04 6.08
C LEU A 265 1.02 9.74 7.11
N ARG A 266 1.32 8.98 8.15
CA ARG A 266 0.42 8.65 9.27
C ARG A 266 0.24 9.81 10.22
#